data_dfd6a4b9fb80577bc5bfe4589adeee9a
#
_entry.id   dfd6a4b9fb80577bc5bfe4589adeee9a
#
_cell.length_a   1.000
_cell.length_b   1.000
_cell.length_c   1.000
_cell.angle_alpha   90.00
_cell.angle_beta   90.00
_cell.angle_gamma   90.00
#
_symmetry.space_group_name_H-M   'P 1'
#
loop_
_entity.id
_entity.type
_entity.pdbx_description
1 polymer ?
#
loop_
_entity_poly.entity_id
_entity_poly.type
_entity_poly.pdbx_seq_one_letter_code
_entity_poly.pdbx_strand_id
1 'polypeptide(L)'
;MTDTVLIIDFGSQVTQLIARRVREQGVYSEIVPFNNAEAAMERLKPKAVILSGGPASVTEFGTPRAPDWVFKAGLPVLGICYGEQAMVEQLGGSVEGGHHREFGRAELSVTGDSPLFEGFWRKGETDTVWMSHGDRVTRLPAGFKVIGISKGAPFAAIADETRKLYAVQFHPEVAHTPRGSQLIGNFVRRIAGLPGDWSMAHFRSSEIAKIRAQVGKGRVICGLSGGVDSAVAAVLIHEAIGDQLTCIFVDHGLLRLNEAKEVASLFRGHFNIPLVHVDASERFLKALKGKSDPEVKRKTIGALFIEVFDEEAKKLGGAEFLAQGTLYPDVIESISFTGGPSVTIKSHHNVGGLPERMNLKLVEPLRELFKDEVRALGRELGLPEHFIGRHPFPGPGLAIRIPGDVSVEKLDVLRKADAIYLDEIRKAGLYDQIWQAFAVLLPVRTVGVMGDARTYDHVCALRAVTSTDGMTADYYPFPYELLGRTATRIINEVKGINRVVYDVTSKPPGTIEWE
;
A
#
# COMPACT_ATOMS: atom_id res chain seq x y z
N MET A 1 -23.27 -12.36 -0.49
CA MET A 1 -22.33 -11.44 -1.17
C MET A 1 -22.36 -10.16 -0.38
N THR A 2 -21.21 -9.59 -0.08
CA THR A 2 -21.11 -8.29 0.63
C THR A 2 -21.61 -7.20 -0.30
N ASP A 3 -22.44 -6.28 0.20
CA ASP A 3 -22.90 -5.13 -0.56
C ASP A 3 -21.71 -4.28 -0.99
N THR A 4 -21.61 -3.97 -2.27
CA THR A 4 -20.41 -3.40 -2.90
C THR A 4 -20.67 -2.01 -3.47
N VAL A 5 -19.71 -1.10 -3.27
CA VAL A 5 -19.60 0.15 -4.02
C VAL A 5 -18.63 -0.05 -5.19
N LEU A 6 -19.11 0.20 -6.41
CA LEU A 6 -18.26 0.20 -7.60
C LEU A 6 -17.63 1.57 -7.78
N ILE A 7 -16.32 1.63 -7.86
CA ILE A 7 -15.58 2.86 -8.18
C ILE A 7 -15.09 2.75 -9.62
N ILE A 8 -15.64 3.61 -10.49
CA ILE A 8 -15.24 3.70 -11.89
C ILE A 8 -14.04 4.65 -11.97
N ASP A 9 -12.90 4.13 -12.39
CA ASP A 9 -11.65 4.87 -12.46
C ASP A 9 -11.47 5.53 -13.82
N PHE A 10 -11.30 6.85 -13.80
CA PHE A 10 -10.97 7.67 -14.96
C PHE A 10 -9.49 8.05 -15.04
N GLY A 11 -8.63 7.37 -14.24
CA GLY A 11 -7.17 7.54 -14.27
C GLY A 11 -6.62 8.51 -13.23
N SER A 12 -7.35 8.77 -12.16
CA SER A 12 -6.85 9.59 -11.06
C SER A 12 -5.74 8.85 -10.28
N GLN A 13 -4.69 9.56 -9.94
CA GLN A 13 -3.63 9.03 -9.06
C GLN A 13 -4.13 8.73 -7.63
N VAL A 14 -5.26 9.31 -7.24
CA VAL A 14 -5.83 9.20 -5.88
C VAL A 14 -7.07 8.31 -5.80
N THR A 15 -7.44 7.59 -6.87
CA THR A 15 -8.63 6.70 -6.88
C THR A 15 -8.58 5.66 -5.75
N GLN A 16 -7.39 5.16 -5.41
CA GLN A 16 -7.22 4.21 -4.30
C GLN A 16 -7.65 4.81 -2.95
N LEU A 17 -7.50 6.13 -2.76
CA LEU A 17 -7.94 6.80 -1.54
C LEU A 17 -9.47 6.79 -1.42
N ILE A 18 -10.20 6.92 -2.55
CA ILE A 18 -11.66 6.80 -2.56
C ILE A 18 -12.08 5.43 -2.01
N ALA A 19 -11.47 4.36 -2.52
CA ALA A 19 -11.76 3.00 -2.07
C ALA A 19 -11.47 2.81 -0.57
N ARG A 20 -10.34 3.33 -0.09
CA ARG A 20 -9.99 3.29 1.34
C ARG A 20 -11.01 4.03 2.20
N ARG A 21 -11.44 5.25 1.80
CA ARG A 21 -12.45 6.01 2.53
C ARG A 21 -13.79 5.28 2.61
N VAL A 22 -14.20 4.60 1.53
CA VAL A 22 -15.40 3.76 1.54
C VAL A 22 -15.25 2.59 2.53
N ARG A 23 -14.10 1.91 2.53
CA ARG A 23 -13.83 0.77 3.43
C ARG A 23 -13.69 1.19 4.89
N GLU A 24 -13.16 2.37 5.18
CA GLU A 24 -13.15 2.97 6.52
C GLU A 24 -14.58 3.18 7.08
N GLN A 25 -15.59 3.27 6.22
CA GLN A 25 -17.00 3.30 6.62
C GLN A 25 -17.62 1.90 6.80
N GLY A 26 -16.80 0.86 6.77
CA GLY A 26 -17.23 -0.54 6.87
C GLY A 26 -17.96 -1.06 5.63
N VAL A 27 -17.74 -0.47 4.46
CA VAL A 27 -18.37 -0.87 3.20
C VAL A 27 -17.31 -1.37 2.22
N TYR A 28 -17.56 -2.52 1.59
CA TYR A 28 -16.66 -3.04 0.57
C TYR A 28 -16.71 -2.20 -0.70
N SER A 29 -15.56 -1.99 -1.32
CA SER A 29 -15.43 -1.25 -2.58
C SER A 29 -14.47 -1.92 -3.54
N GLU A 30 -14.75 -1.81 -4.83
CA GLU A 30 -13.86 -2.30 -5.89
C GLU A 30 -13.64 -1.21 -6.93
N ILE A 31 -12.37 -0.99 -7.31
CA ILE A 31 -11.96 -0.06 -8.37
C ILE A 31 -11.91 -0.81 -9.69
N VAL A 32 -12.53 -0.25 -10.71
CA VAL A 32 -12.54 -0.82 -12.06
C VAL A 32 -12.30 0.29 -13.08
N PRO A 33 -11.40 0.12 -14.06
CA PRO A 33 -11.25 1.06 -15.16
C PRO A 33 -12.58 1.26 -15.91
N PHE A 34 -12.83 2.47 -16.39
CA PHE A 34 -14.10 2.85 -17.03
C PHE A 34 -14.51 1.93 -18.19
N ASN A 35 -13.56 1.39 -18.94
CA ASN A 35 -13.79 0.47 -20.05
C ASN A 35 -14.18 -0.96 -19.62
N ASN A 36 -13.99 -1.31 -18.34
CA ASN A 36 -14.38 -2.61 -17.77
C ASN A 36 -15.63 -2.52 -16.89
N ALA A 37 -16.25 -1.35 -16.79
CA ALA A 37 -17.36 -1.11 -15.87
C ALA A 37 -18.62 -1.90 -16.20
N GLU A 38 -18.88 -2.22 -17.48
CA GLU A 38 -19.99 -3.09 -17.92
C GLU A 38 -19.87 -4.50 -17.32
N ALA A 39 -18.73 -5.14 -17.50
CA ALA A 39 -18.47 -6.47 -16.96
C ALA A 39 -18.50 -6.48 -15.42
N ALA A 40 -18.05 -5.40 -14.80
CA ALA A 40 -18.07 -5.24 -13.35
C ALA A 40 -19.51 -5.10 -12.81
N MET A 41 -20.39 -4.41 -13.50
CA MET A 41 -21.80 -4.31 -13.12
C MET A 41 -22.48 -5.67 -13.02
N GLU A 42 -22.28 -6.52 -14.02
CA GLU A 42 -22.86 -7.87 -14.04
C GLU A 42 -22.30 -8.77 -12.93
N ARG A 43 -21.00 -8.68 -12.70
CA ARG A 43 -20.28 -9.51 -11.71
C ARG A 43 -20.58 -9.09 -10.29
N LEU A 44 -20.49 -7.79 -10.00
CA LEU A 44 -20.55 -7.24 -8.64
C LEU A 44 -21.96 -6.91 -8.18
N LYS A 45 -22.85 -6.58 -9.12
CA LYS A 45 -24.21 -6.06 -8.83
C LYS A 45 -24.16 -4.98 -7.75
N PRO A 46 -23.41 -3.89 -7.99
CA PRO A 46 -23.12 -2.89 -6.98
C PRO A 46 -24.40 -2.22 -6.48
N LYS A 47 -24.37 -1.71 -5.27
CA LYS A 47 -25.47 -0.96 -4.65
C LYS A 47 -25.31 0.55 -4.77
N ALA A 48 -24.10 1.01 -5.08
CA ALA A 48 -23.80 2.41 -5.37
C ALA A 48 -22.58 2.51 -6.29
N VAL A 49 -22.43 3.63 -6.96
CA VAL A 49 -21.32 3.92 -7.87
C VAL A 49 -20.62 5.22 -7.45
N ILE A 50 -19.29 5.23 -7.48
CA ILE A 50 -18.49 6.45 -7.38
C ILE A 50 -17.71 6.62 -8.68
N LEU A 51 -17.79 7.80 -9.28
CA LEU A 51 -17.03 8.22 -10.44
C LEU A 51 -15.79 8.98 -9.95
N SER A 52 -14.62 8.49 -10.23
CA SER A 52 -13.36 9.08 -9.73
C SER A 52 -13.00 10.41 -10.43
N GLY A 53 -11.95 11.05 -9.94
CA GLY A 53 -11.23 12.06 -10.71
C GLY A 53 -10.50 11.49 -11.92
N GLY A 54 -9.89 12.34 -12.72
CA GLY A 54 -9.12 11.95 -13.89
C GLY A 54 -8.28 13.10 -14.45
N PRO A 55 -7.21 12.79 -15.21
CA PRO A 55 -6.32 13.80 -15.78
C PRO A 55 -6.85 14.44 -17.08
N ALA A 56 -7.87 13.84 -17.69
CA ALA A 56 -8.42 14.28 -18.98
C ALA A 56 -9.37 15.47 -18.82
N SER A 57 -9.68 16.16 -19.91
CA SER A 57 -10.75 17.14 -19.98
C SER A 57 -11.99 16.52 -20.65
N VAL A 58 -13.16 16.66 -20.04
CA VAL A 58 -14.43 16.16 -20.64
C VAL A 58 -14.79 16.90 -21.93
N THR A 59 -14.20 18.07 -22.19
CA THR A 59 -14.42 18.85 -23.40
C THR A 59 -13.67 18.32 -24.61
N GLU A 60 -12.70 17.42 -24.40
CA GLU A 60 -11.91 16.81 -25.46
C GLU A 60 -12.58 15.54 -26.02
N PHE A 61 -12.40 15.29 -27.30
CA PHE A 61 -12.95 14.12 -27.97
C PHE A 61 -12.25 12.83 -27.52
N GLY A 62 -13.03 11.77 -27.31
CA GLY A 62 -12.49 10.44 -26.96
C GLY A 62 -12.04 10.26 -25.51
N THR A 63 -12.33 11.22 -24.65
CA THR A 63 -12.03 11.15 -23.22
C THR A 63 -12.94 10.17 -22.48
N PRO A 64 -12.52 9.61 -21.34
CA PRO A 64 -13.28 8.62 -20.58
C PRO A 64 -14.69 9.07 -20.23
N ARG A 65 -15.66 8.16 -20.34
CA ARG A 65 -17.06 8.39 -19.98
C ARG A 65 -17.57 7.26 -19.10
N ALA A 66 -18.51 7.57 -18.24
CA ALA A 66 -19.25 6.54 -17.51
C ALA A 66 -20.18 5.79 -18.49
N PRO A 67 -20.33 4.47 -18.37
CA PRO A 67 -21.35 3.75 -19.12
C PRO A 67 -22.76 4.31 -18.85
N ASP A 68 -23.59 4.29 -19.85
CA ASP A 68 -24.96 4.85 -19.80
C ASP A 68 -25.82 4.29 -18.66
N TRP A 69 -25.64 3.03 -18.30
CA TRP A 69 -26.40 2.38 -17.23
C TRP A 69 -26.18 3.04 -15.87
N VAL A 70 -25.02 3.66 -15.63
CA VAL A 70 -24.69 4.32 -14.35
C VAL A 70 -25.79 5.30 -13.95
N PHE A 71 -26.32 6.06 -14.91
CA PHE A 71 -27.34 7.07 -14.65
C PHE A 71 -28.77 6.57 -14.86
N LYS A 72 -28.94 5.34 -15.41
CA LYS A 72 -30.24 4.74 -15.73
C LYS A 72 -30.67 3.63 -14.77
N ALA A 73 -29.72 3.05 -14.04
CA ALA A 73 -29.97 1.90 -13.14
C ALA A 73 -30.68 2.26 -11.82
N GLY A 74 -30.90 3.54 -11.53
CA GLY A 74 -31.51 3.98 -10.28
C GLY A 74 -30.61 3.79 -9.04
N LEU A 75 -29.33 3.56 -9.24
CA LEU A 75 -28.36 3.44 -8.15
C LEU A 75 -27.91 4.84 -7.68
N PRO A 76 -27.58 5.00 -6.39
CA PRO A 76 -26.89 6.20 -5.92
C PRO A 76 -25.54 6.36 -6.62
N VAL A 77 -25.24 7.59 -7.09
CA VAL A 77 -23.98 7.91 -7.78
C VAL A 77 -23.35 9.16 -7.15
N LEU A 78 -22.04 9.09 -6.90
CA LEU A 78 -21.22 10.24 -6.48
C LEU A 78 -20.14 10.50 -7.52
N GLY A 79 -20.15 11.67 -8.16
CA GLY A 79 -19.07 12.14 -9.04
C GLY A 79 -18.05 12.97 -8.26
N ILE A 80 -16.76 12.71 -8.46
CA ILE A 80 -15.65 13.44 -7.83
C ILE A 80 -14.78 14.06 -8.91
N CYS A 81 -14.61 15.38 -8.89
CA CYS A 81 -13.76 16.15 -9.81
C CYS A 81 -14.12 15.87 -11.30
N TYR A 82 -13.28 15.14 -12.02
CA TYR A 82 -13.63 14.69 -13.39
C TYR A 82 -14.94 13.91 -13.45
N GLY A 83 -15.23 13.10 -12.45
CA GLY A 83 -16.49 12.36 -12.35
C GLY A 83 -17.72 13.24 -12.24
N GLU A 84 -17.62 14.41 -11.58
CA GLU A 84 -18.67 15.44 -11.61
C GLU A 84 -18.86 15.98 -13.04
N GLN A 85 -17.78 16.37 -13.69
CA GLN A 85 -17.80 16.96 -15.03
C GLN A 85 -18.36 15.97 -16.05
N ALA A 86 -17.94 14.71 -15.99
CA ALA A 86 -18.48 13.65 -16.85
C ALA A 86 -19.98 13.41 -16.62
N MET A 87 -20.43 13.37 -15.36
CA MET A 87 -21.84 13.25 -15.01
C MET A 87 -22.65 14.42 -15.58
N VAL A 88 -22.19 15.65 -15.37
CA VAL A 88 -22.88 16.86 -15.83
C VAL A 88 -23.01 16.86 -17.35
N GLU A 89 -21.95 16.59 -18.08
CA GLU A 89 -21.97 16.58 -19.55
C GLU A 89 -22.88 15.49 -20.11
N GLN A 90 -22.77 14.27 -19.60
CA GLN A 90 -23.58 13.12 -20.06
C GLN A 90 -25.09 13.30 -19.76
N LEU A 91 -25.44 14.09 -18.75
CA LEU A 91 -26.84 14.40 -18.40
C LEU A 91 -27.35 15.68 -19.03
N GLY A 92 -26.57 16.30 -19.94
CA GLY A 92 -27.01 17.46 -20.74
C GLY A 92 -26.74 18.81 -20.08
N GLY A 93 -25.86 18.89 -19.11
CA GLY A 93 -25.29 20.14 -18.61
C GLY A 93 -24.20 20.69 -19.52
N SER A 94 -23.30 21.53 -18.99
CA SER A 94 -22.15 22.06 -19.73
C SER A 94 -20.93 22.23 -18.84
N VAL A 95 -19.77 21.93 -19.41
CA VAL A 95 -18.45 22.10 -18.79
C VAL A 95 -17.60 22.99 -19.70
N GLU A 96 -16.84 23.89 -19.11
CA GLU A 96 -15.93 24.79 -19.82
C GLU A 96 -14.49 24.51 -19.41
N GLY A 97 -13.58 24.47 -20.40
CA GLY A 97 -12.16 24.16 -20.20
C GLY A 97 -11.29 25.38 -19.95
N GLY A 98 -10.30 25.21 -19.13
CA GLY A 98 -9.01 25.91 -19.21
C GLY A 98 -8.85 27.32 -18.66
N HIS A 99 -9.90 28.08 -18.33
CA HIS A 99 -9.74 29.51 -17.98
C HIS A 99 -9.73 29.81 -16.47
N HIS A 100 -10.17 28.90 -15.63
CA HIS A 100 -10.27 29.08 -14.17
C HIS A 100 -9.72 27.88 -13.43
N ARG A 101 -8.39 27.85 -13.29
CA ARG A 101 -7.69 26.76 -12.58
C ARG A 101 -7.77 26.97 -11.08
N GLU A 102 -8.11 25.92 -10.34
CA GLU A 102 -8.13 25.93 -8.88
C GLU A 102 -7.37 24.70 -8.37
N PHE A 103 -6.18 24.93 -7.76
CA PHE A 103 -5.32 23.88 -7.23
C PHE A 103 -4.94 24.17 -5.78
N GLY A 104 -5.06 23.17 -4.94
CA GLY A 104 -4.72 23.27 -3.53
C GLY A 104 -5.92 23.55 -2.62
N ARG A 105 -5.68 24.23 -1.51
CA ARG A 105 -6.72 24.56 -0.53
C ARG A 105 -7.65 25.64 -1.07
N ALA A 106 -8.95 25.38 -1.02
CA ALA A 106 -9.99 26.31 -1.36
C ALA A 106 -11.07 26.35 -0.28
N GLU A 107 -11.82 27.45 -0.22
CA GLU A 107 -12.95 27.60 0.68
C GLU A 107 -14.24 27.18 -0.04
N LEU A 108 -14.93 26.19 0.51
CA LEU A 108 -16.27 25.77 0.08
C LEU A 108 -17.30 26.55 0.92
N SER A 109 -18.18 27.29 0.25
CA SER A 109 -19.36 27.91 0.88
C SER A 109 -20.56 27.00 0.66
N VAL A 110 -21.16 26.51 1.73
CA VAL A 110 -22.36 25.65 1.67
C VAL A 110 -23.60 26.49 1.40
N THR A 111 -24.25 26.24 0.29
CA THR A 111 -25.40 27.03 -0.20
C THR A 111 -26.76 26.36 -0.03
N GLY A 112 -26.76 25.05 0.20
CA GLY A 112 -27.98 24.26 0.36
C GLY A 112 -27.83 23.10 1.33
N ASP A 113 -28.92 22.73 1.97
CA ASP A 113 -28.97 21.51 2.78
C ASP A 113 -29.07 20.29 1.87
N SER A 114 -28.38 19.22 2.26
CA SER A 114 -28.35 17.95 1.53
C SER A 114 -28.03 16.79 2.47
N PRO A 115 -28.61 15.60 2.26
CA PRO A 115 -28.20 14.38 2.96
C PRO A 115 -26.69 14.09 2.87
N LEU A 116 -26.02 14.56 1.81
CA LEU A 116 -24.59 14.40 1.63
C LEU A 116 -23.79 15.14 2.72
N PHE A 117 -24.30 16.27 3.22
CA PHE A 117 -23.65 17.16 4.19
C PHE A 117 -24.17 17.01 5.62
N GLU A 118 -25.16 16.15 5.81
CA GLU A 118 -25.85 16.03 7.09
C GLU A 118 -24.91 15.65 8.24
N GLY A 119 -25.02 16.41 9.34
CA GLY A 119 -24.26 16.20 10.57
C GLY A 119 -22.91 16.92 10.64
N PHE A 120 -22.44 17.54 9.52
CA PHE A 120 -21.15 18.23 9.54
C PHE A 120 -21.08 19.56 8.78
N TRP A 121 -21.89 19.78 7.73
CA TRP A 121 -21.99 21.05 7.03
C TRP A 121 -23.44 21.52 6.94
N ARG A 122 -23.66 22.79 7.23
CA ARG A 122 -24.98 23.44 7.16
C ARG A 122 -24.94 24.61 6.19
N LYS A 123 -26.09 24.93 5.62
CA LYS A 123 -26.24 26.11 4.77
C LYS A 123 -25.74 27.37 5.47
N GLY A 124 -24.87 28.12 4.78
CA GLY A 124 -24.22 29.33 5.27
C GLY A 124 -22.86 29.12 5.96
N GLU A 125 -22.45 27.87 6.17
CA GLU A 125 -21.11 27.57 6.68
C GLU A 125 -20.08 27.56 5.55
N THR A 126 -18.79 27.76 5.93
CA THR A 126 -17.65 27.63 5.05
C THR A 126 -16.65 26.65 5.64
N ASP A 127 -15.97 25.85 4.78
CA ASP A 127 -14.93 24.95 5.23
C ASP A 127 -13.85 24.78 4.16
N THR A 128 -12.70 24.28 4.56
CA THR A 128 -11.57 24.02 3.66
C THR A 128 -11.75 22.70 2.93
N VAL A 129 -11.58 22.74 1.60
CA VAL A 129 -11.54 21.57 0.73
C VAL A 129 -10.30 21.60 -0.17
N TRP A 130 -9.98 20.47 -0.79
CA TRP A 130 -8.86 20.37 -1.73
C TRP A 130 -9.36 20.33 -3.16
N MET A 131 -8.98 21.33 -3.93
CA MET A 131 -9.29 21.45 -5.36
C MET A 131 -8.10 21.01 -6.22
N SER A 132 -8.39 20.41 -7.37
CA SER A 132 -7.36 20.03 -8.37
C SER A 132 -8.01 19.94 -9.75
N HIS A 133 -8.44 21.09 -10.30
CA HIS A 133 -9.12 21.11 -11.59
C HIS A 133 -8.75 22.29 -12.47
N GLY A 134 -8.80 22.07 -13.80
CA GLY A 134 -8.68 23.10 -14.82
C GLY A 134 -10.01 23.44 -15.49
N ASP A 135 -10.91 22.47 -15.56
CA ASP A 135 -12.25 22.58 -16.13
C ASP A 135 -13.26 22.77 -15.01
N ARG A 136 -14.40 23.40 -15.33
CA ARG A 136 -15.49 23.62 -14.37
C ARG A 136 -16.85 23.48 -15.02
N VAL A 137 -17.82 23.09 -14.22
CA VAL A 137 -19.23 23.11 -14.61
C VAL A 137 -19.70 24.56 -14.77
N THR A 138 -20.44 24.84 -15.86
CA THR A 138 -21.01 26.17 -16.16
C THR A 138 -22.54 26.15 -16.30
N ARG A 139 -23.13 24.99 -16.51
CA ARG A 139 -24.58 24.81 -16.56
C ARG A 139 -24.97 23.43 -16.03
N LEU A 140 -25.89 23.41 -15.10
CA LEU A 140 -26.39 22.16 -14.51
C LEU A 140 -27.34 21.42 -15.46
N PRO A 141 -27.36 20.09 -15.39
CA PRO A 141 -28.43 19.29 -15.97
C PRO A 141 -29.77 19.54 -15.27
N ALA A 142 -30.89 19.22 -15.94
CA ALA A 142 -32.21 19.30 -15.32
C ALA A 142 -32.30 18.42 -14.06
N GLY A 143 -32.94 18.95 -13.02
CA GLY A 143 -33.15 18.26 -11.73
C GLY A 143 -32.05 18.51 -10.68
N PHE A 144 -30.87 18.99 -11.07
CA PHE A 144 -29.81 19.31 -10.11
C PHE A 144 -29.98 20.66 -9.44
N LYS A 145 -29.63 20.73 -8.16
CA LYS A 145 -29.48 21.94 -7.37
C LYS A 145 -28.05 22.14 -6.91
N VAL A 146 -27.63 23.39 -6.72
CA VAL A 146 -26.34 23.73 -6.12
C VAL A 146 -26.45 23.58 -4.61
N ILE A 147 -25.52 22.85 -4.00
CA ILE A 147 -25.43 22.69 -2.55
C ILE A 147 -24.13 23.27 -1.98
N GLY A 148 -23.13 23.59 -2.84
CA GLY A 148 -21.90 24.25 -2.44
C GLY A 148 -21.20 24.94 -3.59
N ILE A 149 -20.50 26.04 -3.30
CA ILE A 149 -19.75 26.86 -4.26
C ILE A 149 -18.35 27.14 -3.74
N SER A 150 -17.38 27.33 -4.64
CA SER A 150 -16.08 27.93 -4.33
C SER A 150 -15.83 29.16 -5.20
N LYS A 151 -14.74 29.87 -4.94
CA LYS A 151 -14.37 31.04 -5.76
C LYS A 151 -14.14 30.69 -7.23
N GLY A 152 -13.55 29.52 -7.50
CA GLY A 152 -13.24 29.04 -8.86
C GLY A 152 -14.30 28.12 -9.47
N ALA A 153 -15.17 27.52 -8.64
CA ALA A 153 -16.21 26.59 -9.09
C ALA A 153 -17.60 27.00 -8.55
N PRO A 154 -18.44 27.64 -9.38
CA PRO A 154 -19.79 28.06 -8.98
C PRO A 154 -20.76 26.89 -8.72
N PHE A 155 -20.35 25.69 -9.10
CA PHE A 155 -21.07 24.43 -8.90
C PHE A 155 -20.16 23.40 -8.20
N ALA A 156 -19.43 23.83 -7.15
CA ALA A 156 -18.46 22.99 -6.45
C ALA A 156 -19.05 21.77 -5.74
N ALA A 157 -20.36 21.78 -5.48
CA ALA A 157 -21.13 20.62 -5.03
C ALA A 157 -22.56 20.73 -5.52
N ILE A 158 -23.05 19.65 -6.10
CA ILE A 158 -24.38 19.58 -6.74
C ILE A 158 -25.11 18.29 -6.37
N ALA A 159 -26.44 18.32 -6.38
CA ALA A 159 -27.25 17.16 -6.06
C ALA A 159 -28.56 17.13 -6.85
N ASP A 160 -28.93 15.94 -7.32
CA ASP A 160 -30.30 15.57 -7.66
C ASP A 160 -30.74 14.47 -6.68
N GLU A 161 -31.39 14.87 -5.61
CA GLU A 161 -31.77 13.96 -4.52
C GLU A 161 -32.86 12.97 -4.95
N THR A 162 -33.67 13.32 -5.93
CA THR A 162 -34.72 12.44 -6.47
C THR A 162 -34.13 11.22 -7.17
N ARG A 163 -33.08 11.44 -7.96
CA ARG A 163 -32.35 10.37 -8.66
C ARG A 163 -31.18 9.82 -7.85
N LYS A 164 -30.90 10.38 -6.67
CA LYS A 164 -29.73 10.09 -5.82
C LYS A 164 -28.39 10.28 -6.54
N LEU A 165 -28.30 11.33 -7.37
CA LEU A 165 -27.09 11.73 -8.07
C LEU A 165 -26.46 12.91 -7.35
N TYR A 166 -25.21 12.74 -6.93
CA TYR A 166 -24.45 13.74 -6.21
C TYR A 166 -23.11 13.94 -6.89
N ALA A 167 -22.57 15.15 -6.85
CA ALA A 167 -21.22 15.36 -7.35
C ALA A 167 -20.53 16.52 -6.63
N VAL A 168 -19.20 16.43 -6.56
CA VAL A 168 -18.32 17.43 -5.96
C VAL A 168 -17.10 17.68 -6.85
N GLN A 169 -16.71 18.96 -7.02
CA GLN A 169 -15.53 19.34 -7.79
C GLN A 169 -14.23 19.11 -7.01
N PHE A 170 -14.30 19.18 -5.69
CA PHE A 170 -13.18 18.94 -4.80
C PHE A 170 -12.95 17.45 -4.52
N HIS A 171 -11.81 17.13 -3.90
CA HIS A 171 -11.40 15.78 -3.55
C HIS A 171 -11.70 15.47 -2.08
N PRO A 172 -12.81 14.77 -1.76
CA PRO A 172 -13.14 14.40 -0.38
C PRO A 172 -12.28 13.25 0.16
N GLU A 173 -11.61 12.50 -0.71
CA GLU A 173 -10.79 11.35 -0.35
C GLU A 173 -9.44 11.72 0.25
N VAL A 174 -8.91 12.92 -0.02
CA VAL A 174 -7.59 13.34 0.45
C VAL A 174 -7.62 13.93 1.86
N ALA A 175 -6.51 13.83 2.58
CA ALA A 175 -6.38 14.33 3.95
C ALA A 175 -6.56 15.86 4.07
N HIS A 176 -6.35 16.60 2.97
CA HIS A 176 -6.49 18.05 2.92
C HIS A 176 -7.94 18.54 2.86
N THR A 177 -8.92 17.63 2.73
CA THR A 177 -10.36 17.88 2.93
C THR A 177 -10.76 17.26 4.28
N PRO A 178 -10.72 18.01 5.40
CA PRO A 178 -10.81 17.43 6.75
C PRO A 178 -12.11 16.64 7.00
N ARG A 179 -13.22 17.07 6.38
CA ARG A 179 -14.54 16.40 6.53
C ARG A 179 -14.90 15.49 5.37
N GLY A 180 -13.95 15.21 4.47
CA GLY A 180 -14.18 14.39 3.28
C GLY A 180 -14.59 12.95 3.60
N SER A 181 -14.04 12.35 4.65
CA SER A 181 -14.45 11.00 5.10
C SER A 181 -15.91 10.96 5.57
N GLN A 182 -16.40 12.04 6.21
CA GLN A 182 -17.81 12.14 6.62
C GLN A 182 -18.73 12.26 5.42
N LEU A 183 -18.32 13.01 4.38
CA LEU A 183 -19.05 13.12 3.11
C LEU A 183 -19.21 11.75 2.45
N ILE A 184 -18.11 11.02 2.27
CA ILE A 184 -18.13 9.66 1.71
C ILE A 184 -18.97 8.74 2.59
N GLY A 185 -18.84 8.85 3.92
CA GLY A 185 -19.66 8.12 4.88
C GLY A 185 -21.17 8.35 4.70
N ASN A 186 -21.60 9.60 4.57
CA ASN A 186 -23.01 9.92 4.30
C ASN A 186 -23.47 9.35 2.95
N PHE A 187 -22.63 9.41 1.92
CA PHE A 187 -22.98 8.84 0.63
C PHE A 187 -23.21 7.32 0.74
N VAL A 188 -22.28 6.56 1.31
CA VAL A 188 -22.36 5.09 1.31
C VAL A 188 -23.33 4.57 2.38
N ARG A 189 -23.36 5.20 3.58
CA ARG A 189 -24.16 4.71 4.71
C ARG A 189 -25.59 5.23 4.70
N ARG A 190 -25.78 6.50 4.43
CA ARG A 190 -27.08 7.17 4.54
C ARG A 190 -27.82 7.19 3.20
N ILE A 191 -27.18 7.65 2.11
CA ILE A 191 -27.82 7.79 0.79
C ILE A 191 -27.97 6.44 0.12
N ALA A 192 -26.91 5.63 0.10
CA ALA A 192 -26.93 4.29 -0.47
C ALA A 192 -27.51 3.24 0.49
N GLY A 193 -27.59 3.52 1.80
CA GLY A 193 -28.18 2.63 2.81
C GLY A 193 -27.40 1.35 3.06
N LEU A 194 -26.08 1.35 2.84
CA LEU A 194 -25.28 0.15 2.97
C LEU A 194 -25.01 -0.20 4.44
N PRO A 195 -25.05 -1.49 4.84
CA PRO A 195 -25.08 -1.91 6.25
C PRO A 195 -23.74 -1.71 6.99
N GLY A 196 -22.60 -1.55 6.27
CA GLY A 196 -21.29 -1.40 6.89
C GLY A 196 -20.82 -2.66 7.62
N ASP A 197 -20.98 -3.76 6.98
CA ASP A 197 -20.64 -5.10 7.47
C ASP A 197 -19.25 -5.59 7.01
N TRP A 198 -18.55 -4.79 6.24
CA TRP A 198 -17.17 -5.06 5.86
C TRP A 198 -16.27 -4.99 7.10
N SER A 199 -15.81 -6.15 7.56
CA SER A 199 -14.89 -6.31 8.69
C SER A 199 -13.91 -7.42 8.41
N MET A 200 -12.76 -7.41 9.10
CA MET A 200 -11.76 -8.45 8.90
C MET A 200 -12.22 -9.81 9.43
N ALA A 201 -13.08 -9.87 10.43
CA ALA A 201 -13.69 -11.11 10.90
C ALA A 201 -14.60 -11.73 9.82
N HIS A 202 -15.43 -10.92 9.16
CA HIS A 202 -16.27 -11.37 8.05
C HIS A 202 -15.42 -11.80 6.85
N PHE A 203 -14.43 -11.00 6.48
CA PHE A 203 -13.47 -11.31 5.41
C PHE A 203 -12.77 -12.65 5.67
N ARG A 204 -12.19 -12.85 6.88
CA ARG A 204 -11.53 -14.09 7.29
C ARG A 204 -12.42 -15.31 7.05
N SER A 205 -13.65 -15.27 7.55
CA SER A 205 -14.58 -16.39 7.42
C SER A 205 -14.94 -16.70 5.96
N SER A 206 -15.19 -15.66 5.17
CA SER A 206 -15.50 -15.79 3.74
C SER A 206 -14.30 -16.33 2.95
N GLU A 207 -13.09 -15.81 3.23
CA GLU A 207 -11.89 -16.18 2.49
C GLU A 207 -11.43 -17.60 2.81
N ILE A 208 -11.56 -18.05 4.07
CA ILE A 208 -11.35 -19.45 4.44
C ILE A 208 -12.23 -20.39 3.61
N ALA A 209 -13.50 -20.04 3.43
CA ALA A 209 -14.42 -20.85 2.61
C ALA A 209 -14.00 -20.87 1.13
N LYS A 210 -13.56 -19.74 0.57
CA LYS A 210 -13.04 -19.65 -0.81
C LYS A 210 -11.78 -20.50 -0.97
N ILE A 211 -10.81 -20.38 -0.06
CA ILE A 211 -9.55 -21.15 -0.10
C ILE A 211 -9.85 -22.66 -0.07
N ARG A 212 -10.74 -23.11 0.83
CA ARG A 212 -11.15 -24.52 0.91
C ARG A 212 -11.77 -25.02 -0.39
N ALA A 213 -12.63 -24.22 -0.99
CA ALA A 213 -13.29 -24.58 -2.25
C ALA A 213 -12.28 -24.62 -3.42
N GLN A 214 -11.33 -23.68 -3.45
CA GLN A 214 -10.32 -23.60 -4.51
C GLN A 214 -9.30 -24.72 -4.42
N VAL A 215 -8.78 -25.00 -3.22
CA VAL A 215 -7.69 -25.95 -3.00
C VAL A 215 -8.19 -27.40 -2.95
N GLY A 216 -9.35 -27.62 -2.35
CA GLY A 216 -9.89 -28.98 -2.19
C GLY A 216 -8.93 -29.88 -1.41
N LYS A 217 -8.45 -30.95 -2.05
CA LYS A 217 -7.47 -31.90 -1.48
C LYS A 217 -6.03 -31.61 -1.95
N GLY A 218 -5.81 -30.56 -2.74
CA GLY A 218 -4.50 -30.20 -3.29
C GLY A 218 -3.53 -29.70 -2.22
N ARG A 219 -2.25 -29.64 -2.57
CA ARG A 219 -1.18 -29.15 -1.70
C ARG A 219 -0.76 -27.76 -2.12
N VAL A 220 -0.56 -26.89 -1.14
CA VAL A 220 -0.15 -25.49 -1.32
C VAL A 220 1.26 -25.30 -0.78
N ILE A 221 2.11 -24.62 -1.53
CA ILE A 221 3.39 -24.08 -1.05
C ILE A 221 3.33 -22.57 -0.93
N CYS A 222 4.00 -22.02 0.07
CA CYS A 222 4.06 -20.58 0.33
C CYS A 222 5.50 -20.15 0.59
N GLY A 223 6.00 -19.17 -0.17
CA GLY A 223 7.28 -18.52 0.11
C GLY A 223 7.12 -17.48 1.22
N LEU A 224 7.83 -17.67 2.35
CA LEU A 224 7.88 -16.67 3.40
C LEU A 224 9.04 -15.72 3.19
N SER A 225 8.73 -14.43 3.05
CA SER A 225 9.75 -13.37 2.94
C SER A 225 10.17 -12.76 4.28
N GLY A 226 9.57 -13.19 5.40
CA GLY A 226 9.67 -12.52 6.69
C GLY A 226 8.79 -11.27 6.83
N GLY A 227 8.13 -10.84 5.75
CA GLY A 227 7.21 -9.71 5.73
C GLY A 227 5.81 -10.07 6.27
N VAL A 228 5.05 -9.05 6.68
CA VAL A 228 3.71 -9.23 7.25
C VAL A 228 2.72 -9.84 6.25
N ASP A 229 2.82 -9.51 4.95
CA ASP A 229 1.87 -9.98 3.95
C ASP A 229 1.96 -11.48 3.72
N SER A 230 3.16 -12.00 3.48
CA SER A 230 3.39 -13.44 3.35
C SER A 230 3.03 -14.21 4.63
N ALA A 231 3.23 -13.59 5.79
CA ALA A 231 2.87 -14.17 7.07
C ALA A 231 1.36 -14.27 7.26
N VAL A 232 0.62 -13.19 6.99
CA VAL A 232 -0.85 -13.18 7.09
C VAL A 232 -1.46 -14.14 6.09
N ALA A 233 -0.97 -14.18 4.85
CA ALA A 233 -1.42 -15.13 3.84
C ALA A 233 -1.20 -16.58 4.30
N ALA A 234 -0.03 -16.91 4.81
CA ALA A 234 0.30 -18.26 5.28
C ALA A 234 -0.58 -18.70 6.45
N VAL A 235 -0.78 -17.83 7.46
CA VAL A 235 -1.63 -18.16 8.62
C VAL A 235 -3.09 -18.33 8.21
N LEU A 236 -3.63 -17.46 7.34
CA LEU A 236 -4.98 -17.57 6.84
C LEU A 236 -5.21 -18.87 6.03
N ILE A 237 -4.26 -19.21 5.15
CA ILE A 237 -4.32 -20.44 4.37
C ILE A 237 -4.21 -21.67 5.29
N HIS A 238 -3.30 -21.64 6.27
CA HIS A 238 -3.17 -22.73 7.22
C HIS A 238 -4.46 -22.95 8.04
N GLU A 239 -5.11 -21.88 8.46
CA GLU A 239 -6.41 -21.97 9.13
C GLU A 239 -7.49 -22.60 8.21
N ALA A 240 -7.41 -22.36 6.92
CA ALA A 240 -8.35 -22.93 5.95
C ALA A 240 -8.11 -24.41 5.69
N ILE A 241 -6.85 -24.84 5.47
CA ILE A 241 -6.51 -26.17 4.92
C ILE A 241 -5.48 -26.95 5.75
N GLY A 242 -5.03 -26.43 6.89
CA GLY A 242 -4.10 -27.14 7.79
C GLY A 242 -2.79 -27.56 7.10
N ASP A 243 -2.40 -28.82 7.32
CA ASP A 243 -1.13 -29.39 6.86
C ASP A 243 -1.02 -29.57 5.33
N GLN A 244 -2.07 -29.24 4.56
CA GLN A 244 -1.95 -29.16 3.09
C GLN A 244 -1.06 -27.98 2.66
N LEU A 245 -0.85 -26.97 3.56
CA LEU A 245 0.10 -25.89 3.37
C LEU A 245 1.49 -26.30 3.86
N THR A 246 2.52 -26.03 3.05
CA THR A 246 3.92 -26.07 3.46
C THR A 246 4.57 -24.73 3.13
N CYS A 247 5.13 -24.07 4.13
CA CYS A 247 5.87 -22.82 3.94
C CYS A 247 7.35 -23.11 3.70
N ILE A 248 7.96 -22.32 2.79
CA ILE A 248 9.39 -22.36 2.51
C ILE A 248 9.97 -21.00 2.90
N PHE A 249 10.89 -20.97 3.85
CA PHE A 249 11.59 -19.78 4.28
C PHE A 249 13.06 -19.90 3.90
N VAL A 250 13.52 -18.99 3.04
CA VAL A 250 14.89 -18.93 2.57
C VAL A 250 15.67 -17.89 3.38
N ASP A 251 16.58 -18.35 4.22
CA ASP A 251 17.56 -17.47 4.84
C ASP A 251 18.72 -17.23 3.88
N HIS A 252 18.70 -16.09 3.24
CA HIS A 252 19.73 -15.67 2.28
C HIS A 252 20.95 -14.98 2.95
N GLY A 253 21.03 -14.98 4.27
CA GLY A 253 22.13 -14.36 5.00
C GLY A 253 22.14 -12.82 4.98
N LEU A 254 21.10 -12.17 4.46
CA LEU A 254 20.98 -10.70 4.38
C LEU A 254 19.88 -10.16 5.28
N LEU A 255 19.36 -10.98 6.19
CA LEU A 255 18.31 -10.64 7.15
C LEU A 255 18.87 -9.81 8.32
N ARG A 256 17.98 -9.13 9.04
CA ARG A 256 18.29 -8.46 10.30
C ARG A 256 18.73 -9.45 11.38
N LEU A 257 19.29 -8.91 12.44
CA LEU A 257 19.72 -9.70 13.59
C LEU A 257 18.54 -10.52 14.16
N ASN A 258 18.72 -11.83 14.30
CA ASN A 258 17.74 -12.79 14.80
C ASN A 258 16.45 -12.98 13.99
N GLU A 259 16.26 -12.29 12.87
CA GLU A 259 15.01 -12.34 12.10
C GLU A 259 14.65 -13.75 11.63
N ALA A 260 15.62 -14.53 11.13
CA ALA A 260 15.37 -15.91 10.72
C ALA A 260 14.87 -16.79 11.88
N LYS A 261 15.44 -16.60 13.08
CA LYS A 261 15.01 -17.33 14.29
C LYS A 261 13.61 -16.94 14.72
N GLU A 262 13.28 -15.65 14.67
CA GLU A 262 11.95 -15.13 15.01
C GLU A 262 10.88 -15.67 14.06
N VAL A 263 11.14 -15.67 12.74
CA VAL A 263 10.23 -16.24 11.74
C VAL A 263 10.03 -17.73 11.98
N ALA A 264 11.11 -18.49 12.16
CA ALA A 264 11.01 -19.93 12.41
C ALA A 264 10.25 -20.26 13.71
N SER A 265 10.48 -19.50 14.78
CA SER A 265 9.79 -19.65 16.05
C SER A 265 8.28 -19.34 15.93
N LEU A 266 7.93 -18.27 15.20
CA LEU A 266 6.54 -17.88 14.99
C LEU A 266 5.77 -18.97 14.24
N PHE A 267 6.29 -19.43 13.11
CA PHE A 267 5.58 -20.37 12.26
C PHE A 267 5.55 -21.79 12.81
N ARG A 268 6.69 -22.31 13.26
CA ARG A 268 6.75 -23.69 13.84
C ARG A 268 6.19 -23.75 15.25
N GLY A 269 6.54 -22.75 16.09
CA GLY A 269 6.24 -22.81 17.51
C GLY A 269 4.84 -22.28 17.88
N HIS A 270 4.45 -21.13 17.32
CA HIS A 270 3.18 -20.49 17.69
C HIS A 270 2.02 -20.97 16.83
N PHE A 271 2.18 -21.01 15.50
CA PHE A 271 1.12 -21.40 14.58
C PHE A 271 1.12 -22.88 14.19
N ASN A 272 2.19 -23.61 14.52
CA ASN A 272 2.39 -25.01 14.14
C ASN A 272 2.22 -25.27 12.61
N ILE A 273 2.73 -24.33 11.80
CA ILE A 273 2.68 -24.42 10.34
C ILE A 273 3.88 -25.23 9.83
N PRO A 274 3.70 -26.23 8.96
CA PRO A 274 4.81 -26.92 8.30
C PRO A 274 5.76 -25.94 7.61
N LEU A 275 7.02 -25.90 8.06
CA LEU A 275 8.02 -24.94 7.60
C LEU A 275 9.32 -25.63 7.18
N VAL A 276 9.70 -25.47 5.93
CA VAL A 276 11.03 -25.78 5.40
C VAL A 276 11.87 -24.51 5.54
N HIS A 277 12.86 -24.55 6.43
CA HIS A 277 13.83 -23.46 6.61
C HIS A 277 15.11 -23.84 5.89
N VAL A 278 15.47 -23.05 4.89
CA VAL A 278 16.65 -23.26 4.02
C VAL A 278 17.69 -22.22 4.35
N ASP A 279 18.82 -22.63 4.88
CA ASP A 279 20.00 -21.76 4.99
C ASP A 279 20.73 -21.75 3.65
N ALA A 280 20.58 -20.68 2.89
CA ALA A 280 21.24 -20.44 1.62
C ALA A 280 22.27 -19.29 1.70
N SER A 281 22.64 -18.87 2.91
CA SER A 281 23.47 -17.68 3.17
C SER A 281 24.81 -17.72 2.42
N GLU A 282 25.49 -18.86 2.41
CA GLU A 282 26.77 -19.01 1.70
C GLU A 282 26.60 -18.84 0.18
N ARG A 283 25.52 -19.40 -0.39
CA ARG A 283 25.22 -19.32 -1.83
C ARG A 283 24.99 -17.87 -2.27
N PHE A 284 24.20 -17.10 -1.49
CA PHE A 284 23.93 -15.70 -1.78
C PHE A 284 25.15 -14.82 -1.62
N LEU A 285 25.90 -14.98 -0.53
CA LEU A 285 27.12 -14.20 -0.29
C LEU A 285 28.20 -14.46 -1.35
N LYS A 286 28.37 -15.72 -1.77
CA LYS A 286 29.27 -16.07 -2.87
C LYS A 286 28.87 -15.40 -4.19
N ALA A 287 27.58 -15.36 -4.50
CA ALA A 287 27.08 -14.75 -5.71
C ALA A 287 27.14 -13.21 -5.70
N LEU A 288 27.11 -12.59 -4.53
CA LEU A 288 27.23 -11.14 -4.36
C LEU A 288 28.66 -10.63 -4.33
N LYS A 289 29.65 -11.51 -4.18
CA LYS A 289 31.06 -11.13 -4.10
C LYS A 289 31.49 -10.31 -5.32
N GLY A 290 32.03 -9.12 -5.09
CA GLY A 290 32.48 -8.18 -6.12
C GLY A 290 31.36 -7.45 -6.86
N LYS A 291 30.09 -7.56 -6.42
CA LYS A 291 28.96 -6.83 -7.00
C LYS A 291 28.65 -5.61 -6.15
N SER A 292 28.95 -4.42 -6.69
CA SER A 292 28.74 -3.15 -6.01
C SER A 292 27.56 -2.33 -6.56
N ASP A 293 27.10 -2.62 -7.77
CA ASP A 293 25.97 -1.94 -8.38
C ASP A 293 24.63 -2.40 -7.75
N PRO A 294 23.77 -1.47 -7.29
CA PRO A 294 22.52 -1.80 -6.62
C PRO A 294 21.56 -2.67 -7.44
N GLU A 295 21.42 -2.39 -8.72
CA GLU A 295 20.51 -3.15 -9.58
C GLU A 295 21.06 -4.57 -9.87
N VAL A 296 22.37 -4.71 -9.99
CA VAL A 296 23.02 -6.02 -10.11
C VAL A 296 22.83 -6.84 -8.83
N LYS A 297 22.95 -6.21 -7.65
CA LYS A 297 22.65 -6.88 -6.36
C LYS A 297 21.20 -7.37 -6.33
N ARG A 298 20.24 -6.47 -6.61
CA ARG A 298 18.79 -6.79 -6.60
C ARG A 298 18.45 -7.94 -7.53
N LYS A 299 18.93 -7.90 -8.78
CA LYS A 299 18.70 -8.95 -9.78
C LYS A 299 19.32 -10.28 -9.38
N THR A 300 20.53 -10.25 -8.83
CA THR A 300 21.23 -11.47 -8.36
C THR A 300 20.47 -12.12 -7.20
N ILE A 301 20.05 -11.34 -6.23
CA ILE A 301 19.31 -11.84 -5.06
C ILE A 301 17.95 -12.40 -5.49
N GLY A 302 17.23 -11.67 -6.31
CA GLY A 302 15.92 -12.11 -6.81
C GLY A 302 16.01 -13.43 -7.61
N ALA A 303 16.96 -13.55 -8.54
CA ALA A 303 17.16 -14.76 -9.33
C ALA A 303 17.51 -15.97 -8.45
N LEU A 304 18.44 -15.80 -7.50
CA LEU A 304 18.83 -16.90 -6.59
C LEU A 304 17.68 -17.30 -5.66
N PHE A 305 16.90 -16.34 -5.18
CA PHE A 305 15.73 -16.66 -4.36
C PHE A 305 14.76 -17.58 -5.10
N ILE A 306 14.48 -17.26 -6.37
CA ILE A 306 13.62 -18.07 -7.23
C ILE A 306 14.22 -19.47 -7.44
N GLU A 307 15.52 -19.57 -7.70
CA GLU A 307 16.20 -20.86 -7.87
C GLU A 307 16.13 -21.75 -6.63
N VAL A 308 16.46 -21.19 -5.46
CA VAL A 308 16.41 -21.92 -4.18
C VAL A 308 14.99 -22.34 -3.84
N PHE A 309 14.02 -21.45 -4.05
CA PHE A 309 12.62 -21.77 -3.83
C PHE A 309 12.12 -22.91 -4.74
N ASP A 310 12.46 -22.87 -6.03
CA ASP A 310 12.09 -23.89 -7.03
C ASP A 310 12.72 -25.25 -6.68
N GLU A 311 13.99 -25.27 -6.29
CA GLU A 311 14.70 -26.48 -5.82
C GLU A 311 13.98 -27.13 -4.62
N GLU A 312 13.60 -26.34 -3.61
CA GLU A 312 12.91 -26.86 -2.42
C GLU A 312 11.46 -27.29 -2.72
N ALA A 313 10.76 -26.54 -3.54
CA ALA A 313 9.41 -26.90 -3.97
C ALA A 313 9.39 -28.23 -4.72
N LYS A 314 10.37 -28.48 -5.58
CA LYS A 314 10.54 -29.78 -6.28
C LYS A 314 10.82 -30.94 -5.33
N LYS A 315 11.63 -30.72 -4.28
CA LYS A 315 11.88 -31.76 -3.26
C LYS A 315 10.62 -32.15 -2.49
N LEU A 316 9.73 -31.19 -2.23
CA LEU A 316 8.45 -31.45 -1.55
C LEU A 316 7.51 -32.31 -2.41
N GLY A 317 7.54 -32.15 -3.73
CA GLY A 317 6.73 -32.90 -4.69
C GLY A 317 5.22 -32.71 -4.50
N GLY A 318 4.44 -32.83 -5.57
CA GLY A 318 2.98 -32.88 -5.53
C GLY A 318 2.27 -31.58 -5.08
N ALA A 319 2.95 -30.44 -5.08
CA ALA A 319 2.29 -29.16 -4.93
C ALA A 319 1.52 -28.81 -6.21
N GLU A 320 0.29 -28.34 -6.05
CA GLU A 320 -0.59 -27.92 -7.14
C GLU A 320 -0.80 -26.42 -7.13
N PHE A 321 -0.56 -25.77 -5.97
CA PHE A 321 -0.84 -24.37 -5.74
C PHE A 321 0.37 -23.65 -5.14
N LEU A 322 0.54 -22.37 -5.54
CA LEU A 322 1.48 -21.42 -4.97
C LEU A 322 0.69 -20.29 -4.30
N ALA A 323 0.92 -20.11 -2.99
CA ALA A 323 0.35 -18.99 -2.24
C ALA A 323 1.21 -17.73 -2.44
N GLN A 324 0.55 -16.61 -2.70
CA GLN A 324 1.18 -15.28 -2.81
C GLN A 324 0.43 -14.26 -1.96
N GLY A 325 1.19 -13.36 -1.34
CA GLY A 325 0.67 -12.25 -0.55
C GLY A 325 0.43 -10.99 -1.39
N THR A 326 -0.10 -11.13 -2.60
CA THR A 326 -0.48 -10.02 -3.48
C THR A 326 -1.54 -9.16 -2.81
N LEU A 327 -1.36 -7.85 -2.80
CA LEU A 327 -2.30 -6.89 -2.22
C LEU A 327 -3.13 -6.19 -3.29
N TYR A 328 -4.22 -5.54 -2.86
CA TYR A 328 -5.10 -4.81 -3.77
C TYR A 328 -4.39 -3.69 -4.55
N PRO A 329 -3.50 -2.87 -3.96
CA PRO A 329 -2.69 -1.91 -4.73
C PRO A 329 -1.85 -2.55 -5.82
N ASP A 330 -1.25 -3.72 -5.58
CA ASP A 330 -0.44 -4.43 -6.59
C ASP A 330 -1.30 -4.86 -7.79
N VAL A 331 -2.55 -5.25 -7.53
CA VAL A 331 -3.52 -5.62 -8.57
C VAL A 331 -3.89 -4.41 -9.42
N ILE A 332 -4.20 -3.27 -8.78
CA ILE A 332 -4.60 -2.05 -9.49
C ILE A 332 -3.45 -1.52 -10.34
N GLU A 333 -2.23 -1.49 -9.80
CA GLU A 333 -1.04 -1.05 -10.52
C GLU A 333 -0.66 -1.95 -11.70
N SER A 334 -1.07 -3.23 -11.67
CA SER A 334 -0.84 -4.18 -12.77
C SER A 334 -1.81 -4.03 -13.94
N ILE A 335 -2.92 -3.32 -13.76
CA ILE A 335 -3.91 -3.04 -14.81
C ILE A 335 -3.62 -1.65 -15.35
N SER A 336 -3.29 -1.54 -16.65
CA SER A 336 -3.12 -0.21 -17.25
C SER A 336 -4.46 0.53 -17.31
N PHE A 337 -4.43 1.84 -17.14
CA PHE A 337 -5.59 2.73 -17.29
C PHE A 337 -6.32 2.55 -18.64
N THR A 338 -5.60 2.19 -19.69
CA THR A 338 -6.14 1.92 -21.03
C THR A 338 -6.64 0.49 -21.24
N GLY A 339 -6.62 -0.36 -20.20
CA GLY A 339 -7.14 -1.74 -20.24
C GLY A 339 -6.21 -2.77 -20.88
N GLY A 340 -4.99 -2.39 -21.26
CA GLY A 340 -3.93 -3.32 -21.66
C GLY A 340 -3.06 -3.76 -20.47
N PRO A 341 -2.22 -4.81 -20.62
CA PRO A 341 -1.24 -5.13 -19.59
C PRO A 341 -0.30 -3.92 -19.42
N SER A 342 -0.23 -3.37 -18.21
CA SER A 342 0.72 -2.32 -17.87
C SER A 342 2.13 -2.84 -18.19
N VAL A 343 2.92 -2.02 -18.89
CA VAL A 343 4.36 -2.28 -19.00
C VAL A 343 4.89 -2.24 -17.58
N THR A 344 5.24 -3.39 -17.09
CA THR A 344 5.51 -3.74 -15.70
C THR A 344 6.59 -2.85 -15.12
N ILE A 345 6.21 -1.86 -14.32
CA ILE A 345 7.17 -1.03 -13.57
C ILE A 345 7.56 -1.71 -12.24
N LYS A 346 6.82 -2.73 -11.79
CA LYS A 346 7.12 -3.45 -10.53
C LYS A 346 7.17 -4.97 -10.71
N SER A 347 8.22 -5.46 -11.36
CA SER A 347 8.58 -6.89 -11.34
C SER A 347 9.11 -7.39 -9.98
N HIS A 348 9.07 -6.56 -8.93
CA HIS A 348 9.81 -6.79 -7.68
C HIS A 348 8.99 -7.45 -6.56
N HIS A 349 7.66 -7.50 -6.64
CA HIS A 349 6.80 -8.09 -5.62
C HIS A 349 6.26 -9.48 -5.97
N ASN A 350 6.24 -9.84 -7.23
CA ASN A 350 5.90 -11.18 -7.66
C ASN A 350 7.17 -11.97 -7.91
N VAL A 351 7.19 -13.20 -7.45
CA VAL A 351 8.17 -14.22 -7.83
C VAL A 351 7.93 -14.52 -9.31
N GLY A 352 8.19 -13.49 -10.15
CA GLY A 352 7.77 -13.40 -11.54
C GLY A 352 8.22 -14.63 -12.33
N GLY A 353 7.24 -15.33 -12.93
CA GLY A 353 7.46 -16.52 -13.76
C GLY A 353 7.57 -17.84 -13.00
N LEU A 354 7.55 -17.88 -11.64
CA LEU A 354 7.50 -19.14 -10.89
C LEU A 354 6.23 -19.96 -11.15
N PRO A 355 5.02 -19.37 -11.14
CA PRO A 355 3.82 -20.14 -11.44
C PRO A 355 3.85 -20.80 -12.80
N GLU A 356 4.32 -20.09 -13.82
CA GLU A 356 4.43 -20.61 -15.20
C GLU A 356 5.49 -21.70 -15.31
N ARG A 357 6.66 -21.51 -14.69
CA ARG A 357 7.75 -22.50 -14.67
C ARG A 357 7.38 -23.79 -13.95
N MET A 358 6.60 -23.68 -12.86
CA MET A 358 6.23 -24.81 -12.01
C MET A 358 4.85 -25.38 -12.34
N ASN A 359 4.11 -24.77 -13.26
CA ASN A 359 2.73 -25.14 -13.61
C ASN A 359 1.79 -25.17 -12.38
N LEU A 360 1.95 -24.21 -11.46
CA LEU A 360 1.18 -24.07 -10.23
C LEU A 360 0.04 -23.07 -10.40
N LYS A 361 -1.10 -23.37 -9.79
CA LYS A 361 -2.22 -22.42 -9.67
C LYS A 361 -1.97 -21.46 -8.52
N LEU A 362 -2.33 -20.18 -8.66
CA LEU A 362 -2.16 -19.18 -7.61
C LEU A 362 -3.29 -19.24 -6.58
N VAL A 363 -2.92 -19.05 -5.30
CA VAL A 363 -3.81 -18.75 -4.19
C VAL A 363 -3.40 -17.41 -3.61
N GLU A 364 -4.22 -16.37 -3.82
CA GLU A 364 -3.92 -14.97 -3.47
C GLU A 364 -4.97 -14.42 -2.48
N PRO A 365 -4.94 -14.84 -1.22
CA PRO A 365 -6.01 -14.55 -0.27
C PRO A 365 -6.10 -13.09 0.15
N LEU A 366 -5.07 -12.28 -0.10
CA LEU A 366 -5.03 -10.87 0.30
C LEU A 366 -5.28 -9.91 -0.86
N ARG A 367 -5.61 -10.43 -2.04
CA ARG A 367 -5.74 -9.67 -3.29
C ARG A 367 -6.78 -8.54 -3.24
N GLU A 368 -7.75 -8.64 -2.36
CA GLU A 368 -8.80 -7.66 -2.16
C GLU A 368 -8.47 -6.65 -1.05
N LEU A 369 -7.34 -6.76 -0.33
CA LEU A 369 -7.04 -5.98 0.86
C LEU A 369 -5.98 -4.89 0.63
N PHE A 370 -6.18 -3.75 1.27
CA PHE A 370 -5.13 -2.76 1.47
C PHE A 370 -4.18 -3.17 2.61
N LYS A 371 -3.01 -2.55 2.67
CA LYS A 371 -1.97 -2.89 3.66
C LYS A 371 -2.42 -2.76 5.12
N ASP A 372 -3.21 -1.76 5.43
CA ASP A 372 -3.79 -1.54 6.75
C ASP A 372 -4.83 -2.61 7.11
N GLU A 373 -5.66 -3.05 6.14
CA GLU A 373 -6.59 -4.17 6.29
C GLU A 373 -5.84 -5.49 6.51
N VAL A 374 -4.72 -5.72 5.80
CA VAL A 374 -3.87 -6.90 6.03
C VAL A 374 -3.31 -6.92 7.45
N ARG A 375 -2.87 -5.77 7.98
CA ARG A 375 -2.42 -5.68 9.37
C ARG A 375 -3.57 -5.94 10.35
N ALA A 376 -4.76 -5.40 10.08
CA ALA A 376 -5.95 -5.67 10.89
C ALA A 376 -6.35 -7.15 10.85
N LEU A 377 -6.30 -7.79 9.68
CA LEU A 377 -6.51 -9.24 9.52
C LEU A 377 -5.44 -10.04 10.28
N GLY A 378 -4.19 -9.60 10.26
CA GLY A 378 -3.11 -10.22 11.02
C GLY A 378 -3.40 -10.25 12.53
N ARG A 379 -3.94 -9.15 13.09
CA ARG A 379 -4.39 -9.09 14.49
C ARG A 379 -5.53 -10.09 14.76
N GLU A 380 -6.50 -10.11 13.86
CA GLU A 380 -7.65 -11.04 13.92
C GLU A 380 -7.20 -12.51 13.88
N LEU A 381 -6.13 -12.82 13.18
CA LEU A 381 -5.51 -14.15 13.09
C LEU A 381 -4.55 -14.45 14.24
N GLY A 382 -4.33 -13.52 15.17
CA GLY A 382 -3.47 -13.71 16.35
C GLY A 382 -1.98 -13.57 16.09
N LEU A 383 -1.57 -12.89 15.01
CA LEU A 383 -0.15 -12.56 14.85
C LEU A 383 0.28 -11.54 15.92
N PRO A 384 1.47 -11.70 16.50
CA PRO A 384 1.98 -10.77 17.51
C PRO A 384 2.15 -9.33 16.97
N GLU A 385 1.80 -8.32 17.78
CA GLU A 385 1.84 -6.91 17.35
C GLU A 385 3.24 -6.48 16.88
N HIS A 386 4.30 -6.94 17.55
CA HIS A 386 5.68 -6.65 17.14
C HIS A 386 6.04 -7.21 15.76
N PHE A 387 5.29 -8.21 15.25
CA PHE A 387 5.47 -8.76 13.91
C PHE A 387 4.63 -7.97 12.88
N ILE A 388 3.39 -7.63 13.22
CA ILE A 388 2.46 -6.89 12.37
C ILE A 388 2.93 -5.45 12.14
N GLY A 389 3.43 -4.80 13.20
CA GLY A 389 3.91 -3.42 13.20
C GLY A 389 5.32 -3.23 12.64
N ARG A 390 5.97 -4.28 12.11
CA ARG A 390 7.33 -4.14 11.56
C ARG A 390 7.42 -3.07 10.49
N HIS A 391 8.48 -2.28 10.58
CA HIS A 391 8.85 -1.38 9.49
C HIS A 391 9.09 -2.17 8.20
N PRO A 392 8.81 -1.59 7.02
CA PRO A 392 9.11 -2.22 5.74
C PRO A 392 10.57 -2.68 5.70
N PHE A 393 10.79 -3.87 5.16
CA PHE A 393 12.13 -4.42 4.95
C PHE A 393 12.22 -4.91 3.50
N PRO A 394 13.19 -4.43 2.71
CA PRO A 394 13.26 -4.73 1.30
C PRO A 394 13.65 -6.17 1.03
N GLY A 395 13.20 -6.74 -0.11
CA GLY A 395 13.55 -8.10 -0.50
C GLY A 395 15.06 -8.39 -0.58
N PRO A 396 15.92 -7.47 -1.08
CA PRO A 396 17.36 -7.63 -1.05
C PRO A 396 17.99 -7.56 0.36
N GLY A 397 17.21 -7.28 1.38
CA GLY A 397 17.65 -7.23 2.75
C GLY A 397 18.73 -6.17 3.01
N LEU A 398 19.69 -6.50 3.87
CA LEU A 398 20.79 -5.59 4.24
C LEU A 398 21.79 -5.34 3.11
N ALA A 399 21.74 -6.08 1.99
CA ALA A 399 22.66 -5.87 0.88
C ALA A 399 22.57 -4.46 0.27
N ILE A 400 21.37 -3.85 0.24
CA ILE A 400 21.16 -2.48 -0.25
C ILE A 400 21.36 -1.40 0.83
N ARG A 401 21.79 -1.80 2.02
CA ARG A 401 22.20 -0.92 3.12
C ARG A 401 23.71 -0.99 3.37
N ILE A 402 24.44 -1.63 2.46
CA ILE A 402 25.90 -1.65 2.37
C ILE A 402 26.27 -1.16 0.97
N PRO A 403 26.36 0.16 0.73
CA PRO A 403 26.80 0.68 -0.55
C PRO A 403 28.18 0.10 -0.90
N GLY A 404 28.28 -0.43 -2.13
CA GLY A 404 29.47 -1.14 -2.58
C GLY A 404 29.43 -2.65 -2.32
N ASP A 405 30.58 -3.26 -2.08
CA ASP A 405 30.75 -4.72 -1.93
C ASP A 405 30.23 -5.21 -0.58
N VAL A 406 29.49 -6.32 -0.59
CA VAL A 406 28.88 -6.96 0.58
C VAL A 406 29.80 -8.07 1.11
N SER A 407 30.06 -8.10 2.41
CA SER A 407 30.80 -9.18 3.07
C SER A 407 30.15 -9.60 4.40
N VAL A 408 30.51 -10.77 4.91
CA VAL A 408 30.02 -11.28 6.19
C VAL A 408 30.30 -10.31 7.31
N GLU A 409 31.55 -9.78 7.36
CA GLU A 409 32.01 -8.86 8.41
C GLU A 409 31.18 -7.55 8.38
N LYS A 410 30.94 -6.99 7.19
CA LYS A 410 30.12 -5.77 7.04
C LYS A 410 28.67 -6.00 7.44
N LEU A 411 28.12 -7.16 7.09
CA LEU A 411 26.77 -7.55 7.49
C LEU A 411 26.65 -7.67 9.02
N ASP A 412 27.62 -8.28 9.68
CA ASP A 412 27.59 -8.42 11.14
C ASP A 412 27.69 -7.08 11.85
N VAL A 413 28.53 -6.18 11.35
CA VAL A 413 28.65 -4.81 11.85
C VAL A 413 27.31 -4.07 11.67
N LEU A 414 26.73 -4.13 10.48
CA LEU A 414 25.47 -3.46 10.17
C LEU A 414 24.30 -4.01 10.98
N ARG A 415 24.17 -5.34 11.12
CA ARG A 415 23.11 -5.97 11.92
C ARG A 415 23.10 -5.48 13.37
N LYS A 416 24.28 -5.38 13.99
CA LYS A 416 24.41 -4.90 15.37
C LYS A 416 24.04 -3.42 15.49
N ALA A 417 24.51 -2.58 14.55
CA ALA A 417 24.18 -1.17 14.53
C ALA A 417 22.67 -0.92 14.31
N ASP A 418 22.07 -1.64 13.35
CA ASP A 418 20.63 -1.56 13.05
C ASP A 418 19.79 -2.01 14.26
N ALA A 419 20.19 -3.08 14.93
CA ALA A 419 19.50 -3.58 16.13
C ALA A 419 19.54 -2.56 17.29
N ILE A 420 20.68 -1.91 17.54
CA ILE A 420 20.82 -0.86 18.57
C ILE A 420 19.94 0.33 18.22
N TYR A 421 19.95 0.77 16.96
CA TYR A 421 19.15 1.91 16.52
C TYR A 421 17.66 1.66 16.71
N LEU A 422 17.14 0.51 16.25
CA LEU A 422 15.74 0.15 16.42
C LEU A 422 15.35 -0.06 17.90
N ASP A 423 16.25 -0.56 18.74
CA ASP A 423 16.05 -0.69 20.19
C ASP A 423 15.88 0.69 20.86
N GLU A 424 16.73 1.66 20.52
CA GLU A 424 16.62 3.03 21.03
C GLU A 424 15.31 3.71 20.61
N ILE A 425 14.88 3.52 19.36
CA ILE A 425 13.60 4.04 18.85
C ILE A 425 12.43 3.42 19.62
N ARG A 426 12.45 2.10 19.86
CA ARG A 426 11.41 1.42 20.64
C ARG A 426 11.36 1.87 22.09
N LYS A 427 12.52 1.97 22.75
CA LYS A 427 12.62 2.48 24.14
C LYS A 427 12.10 3.91 24.29
N ALA A 428 12.25 4.72 23.24
CA ALA A 428 11.71 6.07 23.21
C ALA A 428 10.20 6.14 22.91
N GLY A 429 9.52 5.02 22.59
CA GLY A 429 8.11 4.98 22.20
C GLY A 429 7.80 5.63 20.85
N LEU A 430 8.81 5.73 19.97
CA LEU A 430 8.70 6.42 18.67
C LEU A 430 8.50 5.47 17.49
N TYR A 431 8.60 4.16 17.70
CA TYR A 431 8.62 3.18 16.62
C TYR A 431 7.40 3.27 15.69
N ASP A 432 6.21 3.40 16.26
CA ASP A 432 4.95 3.43 15.51
C ASP A 432 4.69 4.78 14.81
N GLN A 433 5.44 5.82 15.17
CA GLN A 433 5.36 7.14 14.52
C GLN A 433 6.22 7.23 13.27
N ILE A 434 7.11 6.26 13.07
CA ILE A 434 8.10 6.21 12.01
C ILE A 434 7.67 5.18 10.98
N TRP A 435 7.60 5.59 9.71
CA TRP A 435 7.28 4.68 8.61
C TRP A 435 8.35 3.60 8.44
N GLN A 436 9.63 4.03 8.40
CA GLN A 436 10.78 3.14 8.25
C GLN A 436 12.02 3.77 8.89
N ALA A 437 12.75 2.97 9.68
CA ALA A 437 14.04 3.34 10.23
C ALA A 437 15.06 2.21 10.03
N PHE A 438 16.29 2.57 9.72
CA PHE A 438 17.39 1.62 9.51
C PHE A 438 18.76 2.29 9.56
N ALA A 439 19.79 1.45 9.76
CA ALA A 439 21.18 1.84 9.64
C ALA A 439 21.74 1.47 8.26
N VAL A 440 22.73 2.22 7.79
CA VAL A 440 23.49 2.00 6.55
C VAL A 440 24.98 2.01 6.89
N LEU A 441 25.73 1.01 6.42
CA LEU A 441 27.17 0.96 6.60
C LEU A 441 27.86 1.55 5.36
N LEU A 442 28.38 2.76 5.50
CA LEU A 442 29.02 3.46 4.40
C LEU A 442 30.40 2.88 4.06
N PRO A 443 30.81 2.89 2.77
CA PRO A 443 32.13 2.40 2.36
C PRO A 443 33.27 3.34 2.77
N VAL A 444 32.93 4.48 3.36
CA VAL A 444 33.90 5.49 3.84
C VAL A 444 34.47 5.08 5.18
N ARG A 445 35.79 5.14 5.31
CA ARG A 445 36.51 4.99 6.59
C ARG A 445 36.98 6.35 7.07
N THR A 446 36.84 6.57 8.37
CA THR A 446 37.25 7.82 9.02
C THR A 446 38.25 7.55 10.14
N VAL A 447 39.05 8.57 10.44
CA VAL A 447 39.94 8.55 11.58
C VAL A 447 39.12 8.71 12.86
N GLY A 448 39.34 7.83 13.81
CA GLY A 448 38.83 7.93 15.17
C GLY A 448 39.97 7.84 16.18
N VAL A 449 39.71 8.24 17.40
CA VAL A 449 40.58 8.07 18.54
C VAL A 449 39.81 7.29 19.59
N MET A 450 40.27 6.08 19.90
CA MET A 450 39.68 5.23 20.94
C MET A 450 40.78 4.89 21.96
N GLY A 451 40.67 5.44 23.16
CA GLY A 451 41.75 5.47 24.09
C GLY A 451 42.95 6.25 23.51
N ASP A 452 44.13 5.68 23.58
CA ASP A 452 45.38 6.30 23.06
C ASP A 452 45.73 5.90 21.62
N ALA A 453 44.85 5.11 20.96
CA ALA A 453 45.10 4.61 19.61
C ALA A 453 44.20 5.27 18.56
N ARG A 454 44.79 5.52 17.37
CA ARG A 454 44.00 5.91 16.17
C ARG A 454 43.34 4.69 15.59
N THR A 455 42.06 4.83 15.24
CA THR A 455 41.26 3.84 14.51
C THR A 455 40.88 4.35 13.11
N TYR A 456 40.68 3.39 12.19
CA TYR A 456 40.24 3.68 10.81
C TYR A 456 39.06 2.76 10.51
N ASP A 457 37.88 3.20 10.96
CA ASP A 457 36.65 2.42 10.90
C ASP A 457 35.58 3.06 10.03
N HIS A 458 34.52 2.33 9.79
CA HIS A 458 33.43 2.76 8.93
C HIS A 458 32.58 3.87 9.56
N VAL A 459 31.92 4.62 8.68
CA VAL A 459 30.83 5.53 9.04
C VAL A 459 29.51 4.77 8.95
N CYS A 460 28.68 4.88 9.98
CA CYS A 460 27.31 4.41 9.99
C CYS A 460 26.36 5.58 9.79
N ALA A 461 25.54 5.52 8.77
CA ALA A 461 24.44 6.47 8.58
C ALA A 461 23.15 5.90 9.18
N LEU A 462 22.42 6.73 9.91
CA LEU A 462 21.09 6.42 10.42
C LEU A 462 20.06 7.13 9.55
N ARG A 463 19.01 6.44 9.18
CA ARG A 463 17.88 7.01 8.45
C ARG A 463 16.57 6.64 9.11
N ALA A 464 15.67 7.60 9.25
CA ALA A 464 14.29 7.39 9.61
C ALA A 464 13.41 8.36 8.83
N VAL A 465 12.27 7.87 8.35
CA VAL A 465 11.34 8.67 7.56
C VAL A 465 9.91 8.49 8.03
N THR A 466 9.12 9.54 7.87
CA THR A 466 7.66 9.52 7.94
C THR A 466 7.10 9.51 6.53
N SER A 467 6.06 8.75 6.30
CA SER A 467 5.33 8.68 5.04
C SER A 467 3.92 8.16 5.28
N THR A 468 3.00 8.45 4.39
CA THR A 468 1.65 7.85 4.39
C THR A 468 1.51 6.76 3.33
N ASP A 469 2.24 6.87 2.22
CA ASP A 469 2.07 6.04 1.03
C ASP A 469 3.40 5.49 0.45
N GLY A 470 4.54 5.94 0.99
CA GLY A 470 5.86 5.60 0.47
C GLY A 470 6.25 6.32 -0.83
N MET A 471 5.35 7.12 -1.42
CA MET A 471 5.65 7.92 -2.63
C MET A 471 6.42 9.18 -2.28
N THR A 472 6.00 9.86 -1.22
CA THR A 472 6.69 10.98 -0.60
C THR A 472 7.08 10.65 0.83
N ALA A 473 8.20 11.17 1.30
CA ALA A 473 8.64 10.96 2.67
C ALA A 473 9.49 12.14 3.17
N ASP A 474 9.31 12.46 4.44
CA ASP A 474 10.19 13.39 5.15
C ASP A 474 11.03 12.64 6.17
N TYR A 475 12.24 13.15 6.46
CA TYR A 475 13.02 12.59 7.56
C TYR A 475 12.32 12.81 8.90
N TYR A 476 12.46 11.86 9.83
CA TYR A 476 11.91 11.99 11.16
C TYR A 476 12.79 12.89 12.05
N PRO A 477 12.26 13.98 12.66
CA PRO A 477 13.05 14.92 13.46
C PRO A 477 13.26 14.38 14.88
N PHE A 478 14.28 13.52 15.06
CA PHE A 478 14.61 13.00 16.39
C PHE A 478 15.12 14.08 17.34
N PRO A 479 14.83 13.97 18.66
CA PRO A 479 15.57 14.70 19.67
C PRO A 479 17.06 14.42 19.59
N TYR A 480 17.90 15.44 19.70
CA TYR A 480 19.36 15.31 19.62
C TYR A 480 19.94 14.36 20.67
N GLU A 481 19.33 14.31 21.87
CA GLU A 481 19.73 13.42 22.96
C GLU A 481 19.56 11.95 22.56
N LEU A 482 18.52 11.61 21.82
CA LEU A 482 18.31 10.26 21.32
C LEU A 482 19.37 9.90 20.29
N LEU A 483 19.64 10.80 19.34
CA LEU A 483 20.68 10.58 18.33
C LEU A 483 22.06 10.45 18.98
N GLY A 484 22.37 11.30 19.97
CA GLY A 484 23.63 11.25 20.71
C GLY A 484 23.80 9.94 21.50
N ARG A 485 22.75 9.50 22.19
CA ARG A 485 22.76 8.22 22.94
C ARG A 485 22.90 7.03 21.98
N THR A 486 22.15 7.03 20.88
CA THR A 486 22.23 5.99 19.85
C THR A 486 23.65 5.90 19.26
N ALA A 487 24.22 7.04 18.89
CA ALA A 487 25.58 7.11 18.35
C ALA A 487 26.61 6.57 19.35
N THR A 488 26.51 6.97 20.61
CA THR A 488 27.39 6.49 21.70
C THR A 488 27.30 4.97 21.88
N ARG A 489 26.07 4.42 21.88
CA ARG A 489 25.88 2.97 21.98
C ARG A 489 26.49 2.23 20.79
N ILE A 490 26.20 2.69 19.56
CA ILE A 490 26.72 2.06 18.34
C ILE A 490 28.25 2.04 18.37
N ILE A 491 28.90 3.18 18.67
CA ILE A 491 30.39 3.25 18.71
C ILE A 491 30.98 2.36 19.79
N ASN A 492 30.36 2.27 20.96
CA ASN A 492 30.90 1.47 22.08
C ASN A 492 30.62 -0.03 21.95
N GLU A 493 29.46 -0.41 21.40
CA GLU A 493 29.01 -1.80 21.36
C GLU A 493 29.36 -2.50 20.03
N VAL A 494 29.60 -1.75 18.94
CA VAL A 494 29.86 -2.31 17.61
C VAL A 494 31.27 -1.97 17.12
N LYS A 495 32.15 -2.96 17.14
CA LYS A 495 33.50 -2.80 16.56
C LYS A 495 33.45 -2.60 15.06
N GLY A 496 34.22 -1.64 14.52
CA GLY A 496 34.31 -1.33 13.11
C GLY A 496 33.50 -0.09 12.69
N ILE A 497 32.87 0.61 13.64
CA ILE A 497 32.23 1.92 13.45
C ILE A 497 32.86 2.91 14.44
N ASN A 498 33.36 4.04 13.95
CA ASN A 498 33.87 5.13 14.78
C ASN A 498 33.16 6.48 14.53
N ARG A 499 32.17 6.50 13.64
CA ARG A 499 31.37 7.70 13.33
C ARG A 499 29.94 7.34 12.97
N VAL A 500 29.00 8.10 13.51
CA VAL A 500 27.57 7.98 13.20
C VAL A 500 27.08 9.32 12.63
N VAL A 501 26.30 9.30 11.55
CA VAL A 501 25.65 10.44 10.92
C VAL A 501 24.16 10.18 10.78
N TYR A 502 23.36 11.24 10.66
CA TYR A 502 21.92 11.13 10.43
C TYR A 502 21.55 11.75 9.08
N ASP A 503 20.79 11.02 8.27
CA ASP A 503 20.34 11.47 6.95
C ASP A 503 19.03 12.27 7.08
N VAL A 504 19.10 13.57 6.73
CA VAL A 504 18.01 14.54 6.79
C VAL A 504 17.37 14.82 5.43
N THR A 505 17.49 13.91 4.48
CA THR A 505 17.00 14.07 3.11
C THR A 505 15.56 13.61 2.97
N SER A 506 14.70 14.45 2.40
CA SER A 506 13.31 14.10 2.03
C SER A 506 13.25 13.33 0.71
N LYS A 507 12.12 12.65 0.45
CA LYS A 507 11.79 12.05 -0.84
C LYS A 507 10.61 12.78 -1.49
N PRO A 508 10.76 13.39 -2.68
CA PRO A 508 12.00 13.62 -3.39
C PRO A 508 12.89 14.65 -2.70
N PRO A 509 14.19 14.87 -3.04
CA PRO A 509 14.88 14.24 -4.18
C PRO A 509 15.51 12.88 -3.87
N GLY A 510 15.71 12.53 -2.60
CA GLY A 510 16.25 11.22 -2.24
C GLY A 510 15.22 10.10 -2.40
N THR A 511 15.66 8.85 -2.25
CA THR A 511 14.81 7.68 -2.04
C THR A 511 14.71 7.34 -0.55
N ILE A 512 13.80 6.45 -0.15
CA ILE A 512 13.73 5.99 1.24
C ILE A 512 14.96 5.12 1.54
N GLU A 513 15.17 4.05 0.76
CA GLU A 513 16.40 3.25 0.84
C GLU A 513 17.58 3.97 0.15
N TRP A 514 18.79 3.62 0.49
CA TRP A 514 20.01 4.23 -0.05
C TRP A 514 20.45 3.63 -1.39
N GLU A 515 20.14 2.34 -1.62
CA GLU A 515 20.38 1.65 -2.90
C GLU A 515 19.10 1.00 -3.46
#